data_5644ac9cf6f0dae3942197e2879f9faa
#
_entry.id   5644ac9cf6f0dae3942197e2879f9faa
#
_cell.length_a   1.000
_cell.length_b   1.000
_cell.length_c   1.000
_cell.angle_alpha   90.00
_cell.angle_beta   90.00
_cell.angle_gamma   90.00
#
_symmetry.space_group_name_H-M   'P 1'
#
loop_
_entity.id
_entity.type
_entity.pdbx_description
1 polymer ?
#
loop_
_entity_poly.entity_id
_entity_poly.type
_entity_poly.pdbx_seq_one_letter_code
_entity_poly.pdbx_strand_id
1 'polypeptide(L)'
;MRTTFEARGYTVWDTTSPLFIQQAPHNTAVLYIPCVFISYNGEALDEKTALLRSNEAISHAAVRLLHLIGNTDTKRVITTLGVEQEFFLIDRGLCTLRPDLKICGRTLVGSVPPKHQQLEDHYFGKMPSRVLATISETEIELFKLGVPMKTRHNEVAPGQFEMAPIFEEAALAVDHNLLTMEVLHRVAHRHKLKVLFHEKPFKGVNGSGKHCNWSISTDTGENILDPSVKPETNPRFLLFFIATIYAVYRHGALLRAAIATSSNEHRLGANEAPPGIISVFLGDQLNEVLNAVEEQREIKNFSQHQIQSVKVGGTILDLKIATLPPISRDLTDRNRTSPFAFTGNKFEFRAVGSKQSPSFPVTLLNAAVTAALNEIANELEKIKGDKTFASLEDVLTVVRMYIKKSKPIRFEGDNYSQEWVEEAARRGIPNITSCPEAFKMMLDPVHQKILTETVPIFTVPELQSRYHIQNEKYVKDLLIEGNTLKGLISQYIIPSAFEYRKEIAESLVSLNALGMDVSSAPEKAVLERIGELTTKITQLKGDLEKAIAEVSETQDIVLAAEKAHHEILKVMDDIRGYVDELEQIVADKYWSLPKYSELLF
;
A
#
# COMPACT_ATOMS: atom_id res chain seq x y z
N MET A 1 -8.53 32.79 -3.72
CA MET A 1 -7.14 32.67 -3.27
C MET A 1 -6.99 33.39 -1.94
N ARG A 2 -6.43 32.72 -0.93
CA ARG A 2 -6.26 33.27 0.42
C ARG A 2 -4.84 33.04 0.88
N THR A 3 -4.20 34.04 1.44
CA THR A 3 -2.92 33.90 2.14
C THR A 3 -3.14 33.18 3.46
N THR A 4 -2.26 32.27 3.81
CA THR A 4 -2.24 31.62 5.12
C THR A 4 -1.49 32.51 6.11
N PHE A 5 -1.96 32.59 7.35
CA PHE A 5 -1.45 33.55 8.33
C PHE A 5 0.03 33.36 8.68
N GLU A 6 0.48 32.13 8.83
CA GLU A 6 1.87 31.79 9.18
C GLU A 6 2.63 31.12 8.04
N ALA A 7 1.94 30.37 7.20
CA ALA A 7 2.58 29.74 6.08
C ALA A 7 2.75 30.77 4.96
N ARG A 8 3.90 30.91 4.53
CA ARG A 8 4.36 31.80 3.47
C ARG A 8 3.91 31.26 2.10
N GLY A 9 2.59 31.10 1.91
CA GLY A 9 2.03 30.53 0.70
C GLY A 9 0.53 30.83 0.51
N TYR A 10 -0.04 30.19 -0.50
CA TYR A 10 -1.42 30.42 -0.95
C TYR A 10 -2.18 29.11 -1.02
N THR A 11 -3.44 29.11 -0.54
CA THR A 11 -4.41 28.07 -0.79
C THR A 11 -5.22 28.44 -2.04
N VAL A 12 -5.24 27.57 -3.04
CA VAL A 12 -5.98 27.77 -4.29
C VAL A 12 -7.02 26.65 -4.42
N TRP A 13 -8.28 27.04 -4.61
CA TRP A 13 -9.35 26.08 -4.83
C TRP A 13 -9.23 25.40 -6.19
N ASP A 14 -9.34 24.07 -6.18
CA ASP A 14 -9.47 23.27 -7.40
C ASP A 14 -10.93 23.34 -7.89
N THR A 15 -11.17 24.16 -8.91
CA THR A 15 -12.52 24.34 -9.48
C THR A 15 -13.01 23.15 -10.29
N THR A 16 -12.19 22.14 -10.54
CA THR A 16 -12.57 20.91 -11.23
C THR A 16 -13.09 19.84 -10.27
N SER A 17 -12.83 20.00 -8.97
CA SER A 17 -13.31 19.09 -7.92
C SER A 17 -14.62 19.59 -7.31
N PRO A 18 -15.57 18.71 -6.98
CA PRO A 18 -16.81 19.09 -6.27
C PRO A 18 -16.52 19.57 -4.86
N LEU A 19 -17.44 20.34 -4.29
CA LEU A 19 -17.47 20.69 -2.88
C LEU A 19 -18.25 19.62 -2.12
N PHE A 20 -17.81 19.29 -0.90
CA PHE A 20 -18.47 18.27 -0.09
C PHE A 20 -19.00 18.88 1.20
N ILE A 21 -20.24 18.57 1.57
CA ILE A 21 -20.85 19.02 2.83
C ILE A 21 -21.17 17.80 3.68
N GLN A 22 -20.50 17.67 4.81
CA GLN A 22 -20.76 16.61 5.76
C GLN A 22 -21.53 17.16 6.97
N GLN A 23 -22.63 16.49 7.32
CA GLN A 23 -23.37 16.78 8.54
C GLN A 23 -22.48 16.53 9.79
N ALA A 24 -22.52 17.44 10.72
CA ALA A 24 -21.81 17.38 11.99
C ALA A 24 -22.81 17.45 13.18
N PRO A 25 -22.39 17.12 14.42
CA PRO A 25 -23.24 17.23 15.59
C PRO A 25 -23.84 18.63 15.76
N HIS A 26 -24.93 18.73 16.52
CA HIS A 26 -25.61 19.99 16.88
C HIS A 26 -26.13 20.81 15.69
N ASN A 27 -26.62 20.12 14.63
CA ASN A 27 -27.12 20.75 13.39
C ASN A 27 -26.11 21.66 12.70
N THR A 28 -24.83 21.36 12.85
CA THR A 28 -23.75 22.01 12.11
C THR A 28 -23.34 21.16 10.90
N ALA A 29 -22.52 21.74 10.03
CA ALA A 29 -21.94 21.02 8.89
C ALA A 29 -20.49 21.44 8.67
N VAL A 30 -19.69 20.54 8.09
CA VAL A 30 -18.33 20.81 7.62
C VAL A 30 -18.34 20.86 6.10
N LEU A 31 -17.90 22.00 5.56
CA LEU A 31 -17.70 22.18 4.13
C LEU A 31 -16.24 21.84 3.79
N TYR A 32 -16.03 20.82 2.98
CA TYR A 32 -14.73 20.47 2.41
C TYR A 32 -14.58 21.11 1.04
N ILE A 33 -13.53 21.90 0.89
CA ILE A 33 -13.17 22.56 -0.36
C ILE A 33 -11.85 21.98 -0.83
N PRO A 34 -11.82 21.13 -1.90
CA PRO A 34 -10.57 20.63 -2.45
C PRO A 34 -9.66 21.76 -2.91
N CYS A 35 -8.46 21.81 -2.37
CA CYS A 35 -7.50 22.88 -2.59
C CYS A 35 -6.10 22.33 -2.85
N VAL A 36 -5.30 23.13 -3.54
CA VAL A 36 -3.85 22.95 -3.63
C VAL A 36 -3.16 24.04 -2.79
N PHE A 37 -1.94 23.75 -2.32
CA PHE A 37 -1.16 24.68 -1.52
C PHE A 37 0.16 25.02 -2.23
N ILE A 38 0.38 26.30 -2.47
CA ILE A 38 1.50 26.81 -3.27
C ILE A 38 2.31 27.80 -2.43
N SER A 39 3.64 27.72 -2.46
CA SER A 39 4.54 28.67 -1.80
C SER A 39 4.44 30.07 -2.42
N TYR A 40 5.00 31.09 -1.76
CA TYR A 40 5.11 32.43 -2.31
C TYR A 40 5.88 32.48 -3.64
N ASN A 41 6.81 31.57 -3.83
CA ASN A 41 7.63 31.51 -5.05
C ASN A 41 6.97 30.68 -6.16
N GLY A 42 5.81 30.05 -5.88
CA GLY A 42 5.05 29.30 -6.87
C GLY A 42 5.30 27.78 -6.84
N GLU A 43 6.14 27.27 -5.91
CA GLU A 43 6.37 25.82 -5.77
C GLU A 43 5.15 25.13 -5.14
N ALA A 44 4.83 23.93 -5.62
CA ALA A 44 3.80 23.08 -5.03
C ALA A 44 4.28 22.47 -3.71
N LEU A 45 3.51 22.72 -2.64
CA LEU A 45 3.79 22.21 -1.28
C LEU A 45 2.92 21.00 -0.91
N ASP A 46 1.97 20.65 -1.77
CA ASP A 46 1.03 19.55 -1.59
C ASP A 46 1.29 18.40 -2.58
N GLU A 47 0.53 17.33 -2.46
CA GLU A 47 0.57 16.20 -3.40
C GLU A 47 -0.42 16.36 -4.56
N LYS A 48 -1.54 17.07 -4.35
CA LYS A 48 -2.61 17.21 -5.36
C LYS A 48 -2.15 17.98 -6.59
N THR A 49 -1.34 19.04 -6.44
CA THR A 49 -0.77 19.78 -7.59
C THR A 49 0.03 18.85 -8.50
N ALA A 50 0.87 18.00 -7.92
CA ALA A 50 1.67 17.06 -8.69
C ALA A 50 0.79 16.01 -9.39
N LEU A 51 -0.27 15.52 -8.74
CA LEU A 51 -1.24 14.60 -9.34
C LEU A 51 -1.95 15.24 -10.55
N LEU A 52 -2.44 16.47 -10.41
CA LEU A 52 -3.09 17.21 -11.51
C LEU A 52 -2.13 17.42 -12.68
N ARG A 53 -0.88 17.83 -12.42
CA ARG A 53 0.15 17.95 -13.46
C ARG A 53 0.41 16.59 -14.16
N SER A 54 0.42 15.50 -13.42
CA SER A 54 0.63 14.15 -13.98
C SER A 54 -0.54 13.69 -14.85
N ASN A 55 -1.78 14.01 -14.45
CA ASN A 55 -2.98 13.72 -15.24
C ASN A 55 -2.97 14.47 -16.58
N GLU A 56 -2.58 15.73 -16.60
CA GLU A 56 -2.43 16.50 -17.85
C GLU A 56 -1.29 15.94 -18.73
N ALA A 57 -0.15 15.58 -18.13
CA ALA A 57 0.98 15.05 -18.87
C ALA A 57 0.66 13.72 -19.55
N ILE A 58 0.02 12.77 -18.84
CA ILE A 58 -0.39 11.49 -19.42
C ILE A 58 -1.47 11.67 -20.47
N SER A 59 -2.40 12.60 -20.28
CA SER A 59 -3.42 12.95 -21.28
C SER A 59 -2.79 13.37 -22.61
N HIS A 60 -1.86 14.32 -22.57
CA HIS A 60 -1.17 14.79 -23.78
C HIS A 60 -0.40 13.68 -24.49
N ALA A 61 0.36 12.87 -23.77
CA ALA A 61 1.12 11.77 -24.34
C ALA A 61 0.21 10.69 -24.94
N ALA A 62 -0.87 10.36 -24.26
CA ALA A 62 -1.84 9.37 -24.70
C ALA A 62 -2.60 9.84 -25.96
N VAL A 63 -3.09 11.07 -26.00
CA VAL A 63 -3.76 11.65 -27.17
C VAL A 63 -2.82 11.67 -28.38
N ARG A 64 -1.56 12.08 -28.19
CA ARG A 64 -0.55 12.01 -29.26
C ARG A 64 -0.42 10.60 -29.84
N LEU A 65 -0.29 9.61 -28.99
CA LEU A 65 -0.15 8.20 -29.44
C LEU A 65 -1.41 7.68 -30.13
N LEU A 66 -2.61 8.02 -29.61
CA LEU A 66 -3.89 7.68 -30.22
C LEU A 66 -4.04 8.29 -31.62
N HIS A 67 -3.66 9.55 -31.79
CA HIS A 67 -3.72 10.22 -33.10
C HIS A 67 -2.77 9.55 -34.11
N LEU A 68 -1.60 9.07 -33.71
CA LEU A 68 -0.67 8.36 -34.60
C LEU A 68 -1.27 7.09 -35.21
N ILE A 69 -2.20 6.45 -34.51
CA ILE A 69 -2.89 5.22 -34.99
C ILE A 69 -4.28 5.50 -35.60
N GLY A 70 -4.59 6.77 -35.86
CA GLY A 70 -5.83 7.17 -36.54
C GLY A 70 -7.04 7.43 -35.63
N ASN A 71 -6.87 7.36 -34.31
CA ASN A 71 -7.93 7.71 -33.37
C ASN A 71 -7.88 9.23 -33.09
N THR A 72 -8.39 10.03 -34.03
CA THR A 72 -8.29 11.50 -34.03
C THR A 72 -9.43 12.20 -33.28
N ASP A 73 -10.50 11.47 -32.93
CA ASP A 73 -11.67 12.03 -32.26
C ASP A 73 -11.44 12.24 -30.76
N THR A 74 -10.53 11.47 -30.16
CA THR A 74 -10.14 11.61 -28.76
C THR A 74 -9.36 12.92 -28.55
N LYS A 75 -9.91 13.80 -27.73
CA LYS A 75 -9.30 15.10 -27.39
C LYS A 75 -8.62 15.12 -26.04
N ARG A 76 -9.06 14.25 -25.14
CA ARG A 76 -8.54 14.10 -23.78
C ARG A 76 -8.53 12.64 -23.38
N VAL A 77 -7.53 12.27 -22.59
CA VAL A 77 -7.47 10.97 -21.91
C VAL A 77 -7.50 11.24 -20.41
N ILE A 78 -8.27 10.43 -19.69
CA ILE A 78 -8.51 10.55 -18.26
C ILE A 78 -7.90 9.34 -17.57
N THR A 79 -7.09 9.58 -16.56
CA THR A 79 -6.64 8.52 -15.64
C THR A 79 -7.81 8.18 -14.71
N THR A 80 -8.13 6.90 -14.59
CA THR A 80 -9.15 6.40 -13.67
C THR A 80 -8.53 5.61 -12.53
N LEU A 81 -9.14 5.69 -11.35
CA LEU A 81 -8.64 5.07 -10.13
C LEU A 81 -9.79 4.54 -9.27
N GLY A 82 -9.68 3.29 -8.85
CA GLY A 82 -10.50 2.71 -7.79
C GLY A 82 -9.61 2.30 -6.62
N VAL A 83 -9.87 2.85 -5.44
CA VAL A 83 -9.01 2.64 -4.27
C VAL A 83 -9.68 1.70 -3.30
N GLU A 84 -9.16 0.48 -3.18
CA GLU A 84 -9.59 -0.48 -2.15
C GLU A 84 -8.91 -0.11 -0.84
N GLN A 85 -9.70 0.26 0.16
CA GLN A 85 -9.19 0.68 1.46
C GLN A 85 -9.29 -0.45 2.46
N GLU A 86 -8.14 -1.04 2.83
CA GLU A 86 -8.05 -1.97 3.96
C GLU A 86 -7.78 -1.21 5.26
N PHE A 87 -8.26 -1.74 6.38
CA PHE A 87 -8.09 -1.16 7.71
C PHE A 87 -8.41 -2.18 8.81
N PHE A 88 -7.96 -1.90 10.04
CA PHE A 88 -8.37 -2.65 11.22
C PHE A 88 -9.38 -1.85 12.03
N LEU A 89 -10.34 -2.57 12.64
CA LEU A 89 -11.24 -2.05 13.67
C LEU A 89 -11.01 -2.81 14.97
N ILE A 90 -10.84 -2.07 16.07
CA ILE A 90 -10.63 -2.62 17.41
C ILE A 90 -11.50 -1.90 18.43
N ASP A 91 -11.68 -2.48 19.62
CA ASP A 91 -12.38 -1.81 20.69
C ASP A 91 -11.65 -0.53 21.12
N ARG A 92 -12.35 0.60 21.15
CA ARG A 92 -11.79 1.90 21.50
C ARG A 92 -11.40 2.00 22.97
N GLY A 93 -12.19 1.38 23.86
CA GLY A 93 -11.92 1.41 25.30
C GLY A 93 -10.59 0.72 25.60
N LEU A 94 -10.39 -0.47 25.09
CA LEU A 94 -9.16 -1.22 25.24
C LEU A 94 -7.97 -0.57 24.51
N CYS A 95 -8.21 0.01 23.32
CA CYS A 95 -7.19 0.77 22.60
C CYS A 95 -6.63 1.93 23.44
N THR A 96 -7.45 2.60 24.26
CA THR A 96 -6.97 3.71 25.12
C THR A 96 -6.01 3.27 26.20
N LEU A 97 -6.01 2.00 26.57
CA LEU A 97 -5.07 1.41 27.53
C LEU A 97 -3.72 1.02 26.89
N ARG A 98 -3.59 1.16 25.58
CA ARG A 98 -2.39 0.86 24.80
C ARG A 98 -1.76 2.15 24.24
N PRO A 99 -0.75 2.74 24.91
CA PRO A 99 -0.07 3.95 24.42
C PRO A 99 0.48 3.82 23.00
N ASP A 100 1.01 2.66 22.63
CA ASP A 100 1.54 2.38 21.30
C ASP A 100 0.45 2.45 20.20
N LEU A 101 -0.69 1.82 20.39
CA LEU A 101 -1.83 1.91 19.45
C LEU A 101 -2.38 3.33 19.35
N LYS A 102 -2.40 4.06 20.47
CA LYS A 102 -2.91 5.43 20.53
C LYS A 102 -1.99 6.43 19.81
N ILE A 103 -0.67 6.29 19.98
CA ILE A 103 0.34 7.25 19.50
C ILE A 103 0.86 6.83 18.11
N CYS A 104 1.26 5.57 17.95
CA CYS A 104 1.90 5.08 16.74
C CYS A 104 0.92 4.42 15.77
N GLY A 105 -0.27 3.98 16.24
CA GLY A 105 -1.25 3.26 15.43
C GLY A 105 -0.91 1.78 15.23
N ARG A 106 0.17 1.28 15.87
CA ARG A 106 0.60 -0.11 15.87
C ARG A 106 1.04 -0.58 17.24
N THR A 107 1.02 -1.89 17.47
CA THR A 107 1.61 -2.50 18.65
C THR A 107 3.14 -2.50 18.52
N LEU A 108 3.84 -1.92 19.50
CA LEU A 108 5.30 -2.00 19.58
C LEU A 108 5.75 -3.29 20.27
N VAL A 109 4.87 -3.86 21.07
CA VAL A 109 5.02 -5.15 21.75
C VAL A 109 3.69 -5.91 21.74
N GLY A 110 3.72 -7.23 21.88
CA GLY A 110 2.55 -8.09 21.95
C GLY A 110 2.67 -9.32 21.09
N SER A 111 2.44 -10.47 21.70
CA SER A 111 2.50 -11.79 21.05
C SER A 111 1.27 -12.03 20.15
N VAL A 112 1.44 -12.96 19.22
CA VAL A 112 0.35 -13.40 18.33
C VAL A 112 -0.60 -14.31 19.15
N PRO A 113 -1.94 -14.13 19.02
CA PRO A 113 -2.89 -14.97 19.73
C PRO A 113 -2.85 -16.41 19.20
N PRO A 114 -3.27 -17.42 20.01
CA PRO A 114 -3.26 -18.83 19.60
C PRO A 114 -4.08 -19.12 18.33
N LYS A 115 -5.18 -18.42 18.16
CA LYS A 115 -5.99 -18.43 16.93
C LYS A 115 -5.89 -17.06 16.27
N HIS A 116 -5.40 -17.01 15.02
CA HIS A 116 -5.31 -15.77 14.26
C HIS A 116 -5.79 -15.92 12.80
N GLN A 117 -5.04 -16.55 11.91
CA GLN A 117 -5.36 -16.65 10.48
C GLN A 117 -5.56 -18.09 9.99
N GLN A 118 -5.48 -19.08 10.87
CA GLN A 118 -5.64 -20.47 10.49
C GLN A 118 -7.00 -20.69 9.82
N LEU A 119 -6.99 -21.45 8.74
CA LEU A 119 -8.16 -21.78 7.92
C LEU A 119 -8.82 -20.57 7.23
N GLU A 120 -8.25 -19.39 7.36
CA GLU A 120 -8.82 -18.13 6.81
C GLU A 120 -10.29 -17.90 7.22
N ASP A 121 -10.66 -18.37 8.39
CA ASP A 121 -12.05 -18.38 8.86
C ASP A 121 -12.59 -16.98 9.15
N HIS A 122 -11.72 -15.98 9.39
CA HIS A 122 -12.14 -14.58 9.45
C HIS A 122 -12.55 -14.07 8.06
N TYR A 123 -11.76 -14.36 7.03
CA TYR A 123 -12.03 -13.93 5.64
C TYR A 123 -13.37 -14.48 5.12
N PHE A 124 -13.63 -15.77 5.35
CA PHE A 124 -14.86 -16.44 4.94
C PHE A 124 -15.99 -16.35 5.99
N GLY A 125 -15.72 -15.75 7.13
CA GLY A 125 -16.61 -15.67 8.25
C GLY A 125 -17.67 -14.57 8.14
N LYS A 126 -18.60 -14.60 9.09
CA LYS A 126 -19.60 -13.55 9.26
C LYS A 126 -18.96 -12.28 9.80
N MET A 127 -19.28 -11.14 9.21
CA MET A 127 -18.88 -9.85 9.76
C MET A 127 -19.54 -9.63 11.13
N PRO A 128 -18.78 -9.27 12.18
CA PRO A 128 -19.34 -8.98 13.50
C PRO A 128 -20.39 -7.88 13.44
N SER A 129 -21.50 -7.99 14.17
CA SER A 129 -22.63 -7.07 14.08
C SER A 129 -22.28 -5.62 14.37
N ARG A 130 -21.36 -5.37 15.30
CA ARG A 130 -20.88 -4.02 15.65
C ARG A 130 -20.05 -3.40 14.52
N VAL A 131 -19.25 -4.21 13.84
CA VAL A 131 -18.48 -3.81 12.65
C VAL A 131 -19.43 -3.53 11.49
N LEU A 132 -20.38 -4.44 11.23
CA LEU A 132 -21.36 -4.27 10.17
C LEU A 132 -22.16 -2.97 10.34
N ALA A 133 -22.61 -2.66 11.56
CA ALA A 133 -23.29 -1.40 11.85
C ALA A 133 -22.39 -0.18 11.55
N THR A 134 -21.13 -0.24 11.95
CA THR A 134 -20.14 0.83 11.70
C THR A 134 -19.91 1.05 10.20
N ILE A 135 -19.65 -0.01 9.45
CA ILE A 135 -19.36 0.09 8.02
C ILE A 135 -20.62 0.52 7.25
N SER A 136 -21.80 -0.02 7.59
CA SER A 136 -23.06 0.38 6.94
C SER A 136 -23.41 1.85 7.16
N GLU A 137 -23.20 2.39 8.36
CA GLU A 137 -23.38 3.82 8.62
C GLU A 137 -22.34 4.66 7.85
N THR A 138 -21.09 4.17 7.77
CA THR A 138 -20.05 4.81 6.96
C THR A 138 -20.44 4.89 5.49
N GLU A 139 -20.94 3.81 4.90
CA GLU A 139 -21.43 3.79 3.51
C GLU A 139 -22.55 4.80 3.28
N ILE A 140 -23.52 4.87 4.19
CA ILE A 140 -24.64 5.82 4.08
C ILE A 140 -24.12 7.27 4.08
N GLU A 141 -23.16 7.60 4.94
CA GLU A 141 -22.57 8.94 4.96
C GLU A 141 -21.75 9.23 3.70
N LEU A 142 -21.01 8.24 3.21
CA LEU A 142 -20.24 8.36 1.97
C LEU A 142 -21.12 8.53 0.74
N PHE A 143 -22.25 7.83 0.65
CA PHE A 143 -23.24 8.04 -0.44
C PHE A 143 -23.79 9.47 -0.47
N LYS A 144 -24.02 10.07 0.71
CA LYS A 144 -24.44 11.48 0.79
C LYS A 144 -23.36 12.46 0.31
N LEU A 145 -22.09 12.06 0.37
CA LEU A 145 -20.95 12.83 -0.15
C LEU A 145 -20.66 12.53 -1.62
N GLY A 146 -21.39 11.60 -2.25
CA GLY A 146 -21.17 11.22 -3.64
C GLY A 146 -20.09 10.16 -3.85
N VAL A 147 -19.53 9.58 -2.79
CA VAL A 147 -18.54 8.51 -2.89
C VAL A 147 -19.24 7.19 -3.25
N PRO A 148 -18.92 6.59 -4.41
CA PRO A 148 -19.67 5.45 -4.94
C PRO A 148 -19.21 4.11 -4.35
N MET A 149 -19.40 3.90 -3.04
CA MET A 149 -19.03 2.65 -2.37
C MET A 149 -19.78 1.47 -3.00
N LYS A 150 -19.08 0.34 -3.17
CA LYS A 150 -19.64 -0.85 -3.82
C LYS A 150 -19.52 -2.12 -2.99
N THR A 151 -18.38 -2.34 -2.37
CA THR A 151 -18.06 -3.60 -1.70
C THR A 151 -17.48 -3.34 -0.32
N ARG A 152 -17.84 -4.22 0.61
CA ARG A 152 -17.21 -4.37 1.91
C ARG A 152 -17.06 -5.85 2.23
N HIS A 153 -16.01 -6.23 2.90
CA HIS A 153 -15.81 -7.61 3.37
C HIS A 153 -14.80 -7.69 4.50
N ASN A 154 -14.71 -8.88 5.11
CA ASN A 154 -13.65 -9.22 6.04
C ASN A 154 -12.36 -9.47 5.26
N GLU A 155 -11.23 -9.06 5.82
CA GLU A 155 -9.90 -9.43 5.39
C GLU A 155 -9.35 -10.62 6.17
N VAL A 156 -8.14 -11.09 5.82
CA VAL A 156 -7.59 -12.34 6.37
C VAL A 156 -7.23 -12.21 7.85
N ALA A 157 -6.66 -11.09 8.28
CA ALA A 157 -6.29 -10.91 9.68
C ALA A 157 -7.51 -10.64 10.57
N PRO A 158 -7.57 -11.19 11.78
CA PRO A 158 -8.62 -10.90 12.74
C PRO A 158 -8.74 -9.40 13.01
N GLY A 159 -9.96 -8.86 12.88
CA GLY A 159 -10.22 -7.43 13.02
C GLY A 159 -9.89 -6.58 11.81
N GLN A 160 -9.51 -7.17 10.69
CA GLN A 160 -9.20 -6.50 9.43
C GLN A 160 -10.40 -6.54 8.47
N PHE A 161 -10.64 -5.43 7.80
CA PHE A 161 -11.77 -5.23 6.89
C PHE A 161 -11.35 -4.39 5.69
N GLU A 162 -12.15 -4.45 4.62
CA GLU A 162 -11.97 -3.65 3.42
C GLU A 162 -13.26 -2.96 3.00
N MET A 163 -13.10 -1.78 2.41
CA MET A 163 -14.15 -1.06 1.68
C MET A 163 -13.61 -0.63 0.32
N ALA A 164 -14.36 -0.90 -0.74
CA ALA A 164 -13.98 -0.59 -2.11
C ALA A 164 -15.06 0.19 -2.86
N PRO A 165 -14.75 1.37 -3.45
CA PRO A 165 -15.65 2.13 -4.32
C PRO A 165 -15.59 1.64 -5.77
N ILE A 166 -16.52 2.13 -6.59
CA ILE A 166 -16.39 2.12 -8.04
C ILE A 166 -15.28 3.12 -8.42
N PHE A 167 -14.53 2.83 -9.49
CA PHE A 167 -13.49 3.72 -9.99
C PHE A 167 -14.04 5.06 -10.51
N GLU A 168 -13.26 6.11 -10.39
CA GLU A 168 -13.59 7.47 -10.83
C GLU A 168 -12.36 8.11 -11.49
N GLU A 169 -12.46 9.38 -11.91
CA GLU A 169 -11.29 10.17 -12.28
C GLU A 169 -10.30 10.21 -11.12
N ALA A 170 -9.00 10.10 -11.41
CA ALA A 170 -7.98 9.83 -10.41
C ALA A 170 -7.89 10.89 -9.29
N ALA A 171 -8.02 12.18 -9.62
CA ALA A 171 -7.94 13.23 -8.59
C ALA A 171 -9.18 13.21 -7.68
N LEU A 172 -10.37 12.97 -8.25
CA LEU A 172 -11.59 12.81 -7.49
C LEU A 172 -11.55 11.55 -6.62
N ALA A 173 -11.08 10.43 -7.16
CA ALA A 173 -10.92 9.18 -6.41
C ALA A 173 -9.98 9.34 -5.20
N VAL A 174 -8.91 10.13 -5.32
CA VAL A 174 -8.02 10.47 -4.21
C VAL A 174 -8.74 11.31 -3.16
N ASP A 175 -9.47 12.36 -3.56
CA ASP A 175 -10.27 13.17 -2.63
C ASP A 175 -11.32 12.31 -1.90
N HIS A 176 -12.03 11.44 -2.63
CA HIS A 176 -13.01 10.50 -2.06
C HIS A 176 -12.38 9.47 -1.11
N ASN A 177 -11.16 9.00 -1.39
CA ASN A 177 -10.46 8.11 -0.46
C ASN A 177 -10.11 8.82 0.87
N LEU A 178 -9.64 10.06 0.81
CA LEU A 178 -9.35 10.84 2.01
C LEU A 178 -10.62 11.12 2.83
N LEU A 179 -11.74 11.43 2.16
CA LEU A 179 -13.04 11.55 2.81
C LEU A 179 -13.51 10.22 3.41
N THR A 180 -13.29 9.11 2.73
CA THR A 180 -13.61 7.76 3.25
C THR A 180 -12.88 7.49 4.56
N MET A 181 -11.58 7.78 4.63
CA MET A 181 -10.79 7.62 5.86
C MET A 181 -11.32 8.50 6.99
N GLU A 182 -11.66 9.76 6.70
CA GLU A 182 -12.19 10.69 7.71
C GLU A 182 -13.58 10.27 8.21
N VAL A 183 -14.49 9.91 7.31
CA VAL A 183 -15.84 9.45 7.65
C VAL A 183 -15.78 8.17 8.47
N LEU A 184 -14.98 7.19 8.03
CA LEU A 184 -14.79 5.93 8.76
C LEU A 184 -14.26 6.18 10.17
N HIS A 185 -13.30 7.09 10.33
CA HIS A 185 -12.77 7.46 11.64
C HIS A 185 -13.85 8.02 12.56
N ARG A 186 -14.72 8.93 12.06
CA ARG A 186 -15.81 9.53 12.83
C ARG A 186 -16.89 8.53 13.20
N VAL A 187 -17.28 7.69 12.23
CA VAL A 187 -18.33 6.67 12.45
C VAL A 187 -17.83 5.60 13.43
N ALA A 188 -16.62 5.09 13.24
CA ALA A 188 -16.03 4.14 14.18
C ALA A 188 -16.02 4.68 15.62
N HIS A 189 -15.70 5.96 15.79
CA HIS A 189 -15.74 6.61 17.11
C HIS A 189 -17.14 6.60 17.73
N ARG A 190 -18.21 6.82 16.93
CA ARG A 190 -19.61 6.74 17.41
C ARG A 190 -19.97 5.32 17.89
N HIS A 191 -19.48 4.31 17.19
CA HIS A 191 -19.69 2.88 17.53
C HIS A 191 -18.70 2.37 18.60
N LYS A 192 -17.96 3.26 19.26
CA LYS A 192 -16.96 2.92 20.29
C LYS A 192 -15.85 2.00 19.75
N LEU A 193 -15.59 2.09 18.45
CA LEU A 193 -14.47 1.44 17.77
C LEU A 193 -13.36 2.46 17.49
N LYS A 194 -12.16 1.94 17.28
CA LYS A 194 -10.99 2.66 16.77
C LYS A 194 -10.59 2.05 15.45
N VAL A 195 -10.54 2.86 14.40
CA VAL A 195 -9.96 2.45 13.13
C VAL A 195 -8.45 2.64 13.17
N LEU A 196 -7.71 1.67 12.66
CA LEU A 196 -6.26 1.71 12.47
C LEU A 196 -5.96 1.60 10.98
N PHE A 197 -5.36 2.66 10.44
CA PHE A 197 -4.89 2.71 9.07
C PHE A 197 -3.39 2.39 8.95
N HIS A 198 -2.70 2.15 10.06
CA HIS A 198 -1.32 1.69 10.00
C HIS A 198 -1.24 0.38 9.23
N GLU A 199 -0.26 0.24 8.35
CA GLU A 199 -0.14 -0.89 7.43
C GLU A 199 0.12 -2.21 8.16
N LYS A 200 0.75 -2.17 9.34
CA LYS A 200 1.05 -3.37 10.14
C LYS A 200 0.78 -3.09 11.62
N PRO A 201 -0.49 -2.96 12.04
CA PRO A 201 -0.79 -2.68 13.45
C PRO A 201 -0.45 -3.84 14.38
N PHE A 202 -0.45 -5.08 13.87
CA PHE A 202 -0.13 -6.29 14.63
C PHE A 202 0.92 -7.12 13.89
N LYS A 203 1.99 -7.53 14.59
CA LYS A 203 3.05 -8.39 14.03
C LYS A 203 2.54 -9.82 13.87
N GLY A 204 2.99 -10.53 12.84
CA GLY A 204 2.69 -11.94 12.61
C GLY A 204 1.38 -12.24 11.90
N VAL A 205 0.58 -11.22 11.55
CA VAL A 205 -0.63 -11.34 10.75
C VAL A 205 -0.55 -10.45 9.50
N ASN A 206 -1.51 -10.56 8.59
CA ASN A 206 -1.57 -9.72 7.39
C ASN A 206 -1.59 -8.23 7.74
N GLY A 207 -1.03 -7.44 6.86
CA GLY A 207 -1.08 -5.99 6.92
C GLY A 207 -2.14 -5.41 5.99
N SER A 208 -2.40 -4.11 6.11
CA SER A 208 -3.38 -3.38 5.31
C SER A 208 -2.71 -2.52 4.24
N GLY A 209 -3.25 -2.56 3.04
CA GLY A 209 -2.86 -1.74 1.91
C GLY A 209 -3.98 -0.86 1.37
N LYS A 210 -3.66 -0.20 0.27
CA LYS A 210 -4.59 0.42 -0.66
C LYS A 210 -4.30 -0.14 -2.03
N HIS A 211 -5.13 -1.06 -2.51
CA HIS A 211 -4.97 -1.51 -3.89
C HIS A 211 -5.48 -0.41 -4.83
N CYS A 212 -4.57 0.14 -5.61
CA CYS A 212 -4.87 1.18 -6.58
C CYS A 212 -5.20 0.54 -7.93
N ASN A 213 -6.48 0.38 -8.21
CA ASN A 213 -6.98 -0.08 -9.52
C ASN A 213 -6.89 1.08 -10.51
N TRP A 214 -5.83 1.10 -11.29
CA TRP A 214 -5.47 2.18 -12.20
C TRP A 214 -5.74 1.80 -13.64
N SER A 215 -6.40 2.69 -14.39
CA SER A 215 -6.60 2.58 -15.82
C SER A 215 -6.62 3.95 -16.49
N ILE A 216 -6.79 3.97 -17.82
CA ILE A 216 -6.89 5.16 -18.63
C ILE A 216 -8.07 5.04 -19.60
N SER A 217 -8.84 6.11 -19.73
CA SER A 217 -10.04 6.15 -20.57
C SER A 217 -10.03 7.38 -21.46
N THR A 218 -10.64 7.27 -22.63
CA THR A 218 -10.89 8.41 -23.51
C THR A 218 -11.96 9.33 -22.92
N ASP A 219 -12.06 10.55 -23.42
CA ASP A 219 -13.12 11.51 -23.11
C ASP A 219 -14.52 11.04 -23.57
N THR A 220 -14.59 10.01 -24.43
CA THR A 220 -15.84 9.30 -24.80
C THR A 220 -16.22 8.17 -23.86
N GLY A 221 -15.40 7.90 -22.83
CA GLY A 221 -15.64 6.86 -21.81
C GLY A 221 -15.15 5.46 -22.17
N GLU A 222 -14.38 5.30 -23.25
CA GLU A 222 -13.78 4.00 -23.62
C GLU A 222 -12.53 3.72 -22.80
N ASN A 223 -12.48 2.57 -22.14
CA ASN A 223 -11.28 2.12 -21.45
C ASN A 223 -10.22 1.66 -22.45
N ILE A 224 -9.06 2.34 -22.45
CA ILE A 224 -7.96 2.07 -23.38
C ILE A 224 -7.25 0.73 -23.06
N LEU A 225 -7.26 0.32 -21.82
CA LEU A 225 -6.71 -0.96 -21.35
C LEU A 225 -7.70 -2.13 -21.43
N ASP A 226 -8.82 -1.98 -22.14
CA ASP A 226 -9.70 -3.10 -22.45
C ASP A 226 -9.07 -3.95 -23.58
N PRO A 227 -8.69 -5.22 -23.31
CA PRO A 227 -8.05 -6.08 -24.30
C PRO A 227 -8.96 -6.43 -25.49
N SER A 228 -10.28 -6.24 -25.34
CA SER A 228 -11.29 -6.66 -26.33
C SER A 228 -11.30 -8.19 -26.58
N VAL A 229 -12.01 -8.64 -27.61
CA VAL A 229 -12.11 -10.07 -27.98
C VAL A 229 -10.82 -10.59 -28.63
N LYS A 230 -10.06 -9.73 -29.30
CA LYS A 230 -8.81 -10.08 -30.01
C LYS A 230 -7.69 -9.11 -29.60
N PRO A 231 -7.09 -9.32 -28.44
CA PRO A 231 -6.04 -8.42 -27.93
C PRO A 231 -4.86 -8.27 -28.88
N GLU A 232 -4.47 -9.35 -29.56
CA GLU A 232 -3.32 -9.43 -30.48
C GLU A 232 -3.47 -8.56 -31.74
N THR A 233 -4.68 -8.17 -32.07
CA THR A 233 -5.00 -7.29 -33.19
C THR A 233 -5.53 -5.93 -32.80
N ASN A 234 -5.58 -5.63 -31.51
CA ASN A 234 -6.02 -4.34 -30.99
C ASN A 234 -4.81 -3.40 -30.79
N PRO A 235 -4.49 -2.52 -31.76
CA PRO A 235 -3.28 -1.69 -31.70
C PRO A 235 -3.31 -0.70 -30.54
N ARG A 236 -4.48 -0.19 -30.19
CA ARG A 236 -4.68 0.71 -29.06
C ARG A 236 -4.32 0.01 -27.75
N PHE A 237 -4.94 -1.14 -27.48
CA PHE A 237 -4.65 -1.93 -26.28
C PHE A 237 -3.16 -2.28 -26.18
N LEU A 238 -2.59 -2.86 -27.24
CA LEU A 238 -1.20 -3.34 -27.23
C LEU A 238 -0.20 -2.24 -26.92
N LEU A 239 -0.35 -1.05 -27.53
CA LEU A 239 0.56 0.09 -27.29
C LEU A 239 0.52 0.55 -25.83
N PHE A 240 -0.67 0.76 -25.28
CA PHE A 240 -0.81 1.27 -23.91
C PHE A 240 -0.50 0.21 -22.86
N PHE A 241 -0.83 -1.04 -23.14
CA PHE A 241 -0.50 -2.17 -22.29
C PHE A 241 1.01 -2.35 -22.16
N ILE A 242 1.73 -2.41 -23.30
CA ILE A 242 3.18 -2.56 -23.26
C ILE A 242 3.90 -1.30 -22.74
N ALA A 243 3.35 -0.10 -22.97
CA ALA A 243 3.88 1.13 -22.41
C ALA A 243 3.86 1.10 -20.87
N THR A 244 2.77 0.60 -20.30
CA THR A 244 2.65 0.48 -18.82
C THR A 244 3.65 -0.56 -18.28
N ILE A 245 3.77 -1.72 -18.91
CA ILE A 245 4.76 -2.75 -18.51
C ILE A 245 6.19 -2.20 -18.62
N TYR A 246 6.49 -1.52 -19.71
CA TYR A 246 7.80 -0.91 -19.93
C TYR A 246 8.11 0.21 -18.92
N ALA A 247 7.10 1.01 -18.57
CA ALA A 247 7.22 2.03 -17.53
C ALA A 247 7.62 1.42 -16.18
N VAL A 248 6.96 0.33 -15.77
CA VAL A 248 7.30 -0.39 -14.54
C VAL A 248 8.72 -0.99 -14.62
N TYR A 249 9.10 -1.55 -15.77
CA TYR A 249 10.46 -2.07 -15.95
C TYR A 249 11.53 -0.99 -15.80
N ARG A 250 11.33 0.17 -16.41
CA ARG A 250 12.30 1.27 -16.39
C ARG A 250 12.34 2.04 -15.07
N HIS A 251 11.21 2.12 -14.39
CA HIS A 251 11.01 3.01 -13.24
C HIS A 251 10.48 2.30 -11.99
N GLY A 252 10.69 0.98 -11.90
CA GLY A 252 10.29 0.20 -10.73
C GLY A 252 10.89 0.71 -9.42
N ALA A 253 12.14 1.18 -9.44
CA ALA A 253 12.79 1.80 -8.28
C ALA A 253 12.11 3.13 -7.86
N LEU A 254 11.65 3.93 -8.82
CA LEU A 254 10.85 5.13 -8.55
C LEU A 254 9.49 4.77 -7.97
N LEU A 255 8.83 3.72 -8.48
CA LEU A 255 7.58 3.21 -7.92
C LEU A 255 7.78 2.65 -6.51
N ARG A 256 8.94 2.04 -6.21
CA ARG A 256 9.30 1.63 -4.85
C ARG A 256 9.44 2.84 -3.92
N ALA A 257 10.03 3.94 -4.40
CA ALA A 257 10.10 5.20 -3.65
C ALA A 257 8.70 5.79 -3.39
N ALA A 258 7.79 5.66 -4.35
CA ALA A 258 6.42 6.16 -4.24
C ALA A 258 5.61 5.57 -3.08
N ILE A 259 5.91 4.34 -2.68
CA ILE A 259 5.22 3.60 -1.63
C ILE A 259 6.03 3.50 -0.33
N ALA A 260 7.18 4.16 -0.28
CA ALA A 260 8.07 4.13 0.88
C ALA A 260 7.54 5.04 1.99
N THR A 261 7.10 4.43 3.08
CA THR A 261 6.75 5.09 4.34
C THR A 261 7.19 4.24 5.52
N SER A 262 7.47 4.86 6.66
CA SER A 262 7.87 4.15 7.89
C SER A 262 6.92 3.03 8.25
N SER A 263 5.61 3.24 8.09
CA SER A 263 4.58 2.27 8.41
C SER A 263 4.44 1.16 7.36
N ASN A 264 4.58 1.48 6.05
CA ASN A 264 4.49 0.49 4.97
C ASN A 264 5.75 -0.41 4.88
N GLU A 265 6.90 0.06 5.38
CA GLU A 265 8.12 -0.75 5.47
C GLU A 265 7.91 -2.03 6.28
N HIS A 266 7.10 -1.98 7.33
CA HIS A 266 6.75 -3.15 8.14
C HIS A 266 5.85 -4.17 7.42
N ARG A 267 5.12 -3.72 6.40
CA ARG A 267 4.19 -4.55 5.63
C ARG A 267 4.87 -5.24 4.46
N LEU A 268 5.71 -4.52 3.70
CA LEU A 268 6.28 -5.01 2.44
C LEU A 268 7.16 -6.26 2.65
N GLY A 269 6.88 -7.30 1.87
CA GLY A 269 7.58 -8.58 1.94
C GLY A 269 7.20 -9.46 3.14
N ALA A 270 6.12 -9.14 3.85
CA ALA A 270 5.66 -9.87 5.02
C ALA A 270 4.17 -10.21 4.95
N ASN A 271 3.79 -11.48 5.21
CA ASN A 271 2.40 -11.92 5.34
C ASN A 271 1.45 -11.37 4.24
N GLU A 272 1.42 -11.98 3.08
CA GLU A 272 0.58 -11.62 1.93
C GLU A 272 0.74 -10.17 1.40
N ALA A 273 1.80 -9.48 1.76
CA ALA A 273 2.12 -8.19 1.19
C ALA A 273 3.22 -8.31 0.12
N PRO A 274 3.13 -7.56 -1.00
CA PRO A 274 4.14 -7.60 -2.04
C PRO A 274 5.52 -7.19 -1.51
N PRO A 275 6.61 -7.78 -2.06
CA PRO A 275 7.97 -7.44 -1.66
C PRO A 275 8.39 -6.06 -2.18
N GLY A 276 9.58 -5.61 -1.78
CA GLY A 276 10.22 -4.40 -2.30
C GLY A 276 10.65 -4.46 -3.77
N ILE A 277 10.44 -5.59 -4.44
CA ILE A 277 10.70 -5.83 -5.86
C ILE A 277 9.42 -5.55 -6.64
N ILE A 278 9.40 -4.52 -7.46
CA ILE A 278 8.22 -4.20 -8.28
C ILE A 278 8.28 -5.01 -9.58
N SER A 279 7.55 -6.11 -9.63
CA SER A 279 7.34 -6.96 -10.81
C SER A 279 5.92 -6.84 -11.36
N VAL A 280 5.69 -7.33 -12.57
CA VAL A 280 4.39 -7.28 -13.24
C VAL A 280 3.85 -8.69 -13.48
N PHE A 281 2.65 -8.93 -13.00
CA PHE A 281 1.86 -10.13 -13.27
C PHE A 281 0.82 -9.87 -14.37
N LEU A 282 0.70 -10.74 -15.35
CA LEU A 282 -0.22 -10.59 -16.48
C LEU A 282 -1.24 -11.73 -16.59
N GLY A 283 -0.94 -12.88 -16.03
CA GLY A 283 -1.65 -14.13 -16.22
C GLY A 283 -1.30 -14.85 -17.53
N ASP A 284 -1.58 -16.14 -17.59
CA ASP A 284 -1.16 -17.02 -18.68
C ASP A 284 -1.64 -16.55 -20.06
N GLN A 285 -2.88 -16.03 -20.13
CA GLN A 285 -3.48 -15.63 -21.40
C GLN A 285 -2.76 -14.43 -22.03
N LEU A 286 -2.54 -13.36 -21.28
CA LEU A 286 -1.87 -12.17 -21.81
C LEU A 286 -0.37 -12.39 -22.02
N ASN A 287 0.26 -13.22 -21.21
CA ASN A 287 1.62 -13.65 -21.49
C ASN A 287 1.73 -14.40 -22.82
N GLU A 288 0.79 -15.31 -23.10
CA GLU A 288 0.74 -16.01 -24.38
C GLU A 288 0.50 -15.05 -25.54
N VAL A 289 -0.40 -14.06 -25.39
CA VAL A 289 -0.59 -13.00 -26.40
C VAL A 289 0.73 -12.27 -26.68
N LEU A 290 1.45 -11.83 -25.65
CA LEU A 290 2.72 -11.12 -25.82
C LEU A 290 3.79 -12.02 -26.46
N ASN A 291 3.87 -13.29 -26.08
CA ASN A 291 4.81 -14.24 -26.65
C ASN A 291 4.49 -14.52 -28.14
N ALA A 292 3.21 -14.70 -28.48
CA ALA A 292 2.78 -14.89 -29.87
C ALA A 292 3.09 -13.66 -30.74
N VAL A 293 2.86 -12.44 -30.23
CA VAL A 293 3.22 -11.19 -30.92
C VAL A 293 4.74 -11.06 -31.08
N GLU A 294 5.53 -11.42 -30.07
CA GLU A 294 7.00 -11.39 -30.12
C GLU A 294 7.55 -12.37 -31.17
N GLU A 295 7.02 -13.60 -31.17
CA GLU A 295 7.46 -14.70 -32.03
C GLU A 295 6.81 -14.67 -33.42
N GLN A 296 5.90 -13.75 -33.68
CA GLN A 296 5.17 -13.60 -34.94
C GLN A 296 4.43 -14.89 -35.34
N ARG A 297 3.81 -15.55 -34.37
CA ARG A 297 3.04 -16.78 -34.57
C ARG A 297 1.57 -16.59 -34.20
N GLU A 298 0.73 -17.47 -34.71
CA GLU A 298 -0.66 -17.55 -34.28
C GLU A 298 -0.76 -18.06 -32.84
N ILE A 299 -1.78 -17.61 -32.14
CA ILE A 299 -2.08 -18.04 -30.77
C ILE A 299 -2.70 -19.44 -30.82
N LYS A 300 -1.95 -20.46 -30.43
CA LYS A 300 -2.30 -21.87 -30.64
C LYS A 300 -3.43 -22.41 -29.75
N ASN A 301 -3.81 -21.75 -28.65
CA ASN A 301 -4.63 -22.36 -27.60
C ASN A 301 -5.92 -21.62 -27.24
N PHE A 302 -6.31 -20.57 -27.92
CA PHE A 302 -7.65 -20.02 -27.76
C PHE A 302 -8.63 -20.83 -28.62
N SER A 303 -9.30 -21.84 -28.01
CA SER A 303 -10.44 -22.46 -28.68
C SER A 303 -11.48 -21.38 -29.00
N GLN A 304 -12.14 -21.48 -30.15
CA GLN A 304 -13.20 -20.53 -30.57
C GLN A 304 -14.28 -20.35 -29.49
N HIS A 305 -14.44 -21.31 -28.58
CA HIS A 305 -15.35 -21.24 -27.42
C HIS A 305 -14.81 -20.37 -26.29
N GLN A 306 -13.50 -20.15 -26.17
CA GLN A 306 -12.90 -19.29 -25.16
C GLN A 306 -12.88 -17.81 -25.57
N ILE A 307 -12.88 -17.53 -26.88
CA ILE A 307 -12.84 -16.15 -27.42
C ILE A 307 -14.18 -15.42 -27.23
N GLN A 308 -15.31 -16.12 -27.17
CA GLN A 308 -16.63 -15.47 -26.93
C GLN A 308 -16.81 -14.93 -25.53
N SER A 309 -15.87 -15.10 -24.63
CA SER A 309 -15.98 -14.76 -23.21
C SER A 309 -14.84 -13.94 -22.62
N VAL A 310 -14.14 -13.12 -23.41
CA VAL A 310 -13.20 -12.11 -22.87
C VAL A 310 -13.92 -11.00 -22.07
N LYS A 311 -15.24 -10.96 -22.12
CA LYS A 311 -16.03 -10.36 -21.05
C LYS A 311 -16.21 -11.39 -19.92
N VAL A 312 -15.21 -11.44 -19.01
CA VAL A 312 -15.37 -12.12 -17.72
C VAL A 312 -15.99 -13.52 -17.85
N GLY A 313 -15.18 -14.55 -18.07
CA GLY A 313 -15.66 -15.90 -17.95
C GLY A 313 -15.02 -16.90 -18.89
N GLY A 314 -14.12 -17.69 -18.36
CA GLY A 314 -13.64 -18.91 -18.98
C GLY A 314 -14.74 -19.96 -19.13
N THR A 315 -14.33 -21.20 -19.36
CA THR A 315 -15.20 -22.36 -19.58
C THR A 315 -16.47 -22.33 -18.72
N ILE A 316 -17.62 -22.54 -19.33
CA ILE A 316 -18.89 -22.70 -18.59
C ILE A 316 -18.75 -23.96 -17.73
N LEU A 317 -18.88 -23.79 -16.42
CA LEU A 317 -18.98 -24.89 -15.47
C LEU A 317 -20.44 -25.30 -15.37
N ASP A 318 -20.77 -26.43 -15.96
CA ASP A 318 -22.06 -27.10 -15.74
C ASP A 318 -21.90 -28.06 -14.54
N LEU A 319 -22.44 -27.66 -13.42
CA LEU A 319 -22.43 -28.45 -12.19
C LEU A 319 -23.39 -29.64 -12.26
N LYS A 320 -24.12 -29.81 -13.37
CA LYS A 320 -25.15 -30.86 -13.57
C LYS A 320 -26.24 -30.86 -12.48
N ILE A 321 -26.51 -29.72 -11.92
CA ILE A 321 -27.57 -29.48 -10.93
C ILE A 321 -28.64 -28.61 -11.59
N ALA A 322 -29.84 -29.15 -11.80
CA ALA A 322 -30.90 -28.50 -12.56
C ALA A 322 -31.36 -27.14 -11.99
N THR A 323 -31.15 -26.91 -10.71
CA THR A 323 -31.54 -25.66 -10.02
C THR A 323 -30.45 -24.60 -10.02
N LEU A 324 -29.24 -24.89 -10.49
CA LEU A 324 -28.14 -23.94 -10.57
C LEU A 324 -27.91 -23.52 -12.02
N PRO A 325 -27.80 -22.22 -12.29
CA PRO A 325 -27.42 -21.75 -13.62
C PRO A 325 -25.99 -22.18 -13.93
N PRO A 326 -25.62 -22.34 -15.21
CA PRO A 326 -24.25 -22.52 -15.62
C PRO A 326 -23.41 -21.33 -15.14
N ILE A 327 -22.24 -21.61 -14.55
CA ILE A 327 -21.32 -20.59 -14.02
C ILE A 327 -20.15 -20.47 -14.98
N SER A 328 -19.84 -19.25 -15.42
CA SER A 328 -18.60 -19.02 -16.16
C SER A 328 -17.41 -19.03 -15.21
N ARG A 329 -16.40 -19.86 -15.53
CA ARG A 329 -15.15 -19.88 -14.79
C ARG A 329 -14.40 -18.57 -15.00
N ASP A 330 -14.03 -17.91 -13.94
CA ASP A 330 -13.06 -16.82 -13.99
C ASP A 330 -11.67 -17.42 -14.26
N LEU A 331 -11.06 -17.04 -15.38
CA LEU A 331 -9.71 -17.47 -15.76
C LEU A 331 -8.63 -16.47 -15.36
N THR A 332 -9.01 -15.35 -14.72
CA THR A 332 -8.03 -14.42 -14.17
C THR A 332 -7.47 -15.01 -12.89
N ASP A 333 -6.31 -15.64 -12.98
CA ASP A 333 -5.48 -15.90 -11.81
C ASP A 333 -5.05 -14.53 -11.28
N ARG A 334 -5.39 -14.24 -10.04
CA ARG A 334 -5.10 -12.91 -9.46
C ARG A 334 -3.69 -12.79 -8.90
N ASN A 335 -2.90 -13.84 -8.85
CA ASN A 335 -1.62 -13.91 -8.14
C ASN A 335 -1.47 -12.82 -7.04
N ARG A 336 -2.03 -13.10 -5.87
CA ARG A 336 -2.13 -12.12 -4.75
C ARG A 336 -0.77 -11.64 -4.24
N THR A 337 0.32 -12.33 -4.62
CA THR A 337 1.68 -11.98 -4.20
C THR A 337 2.32 -10.90 -5.07
N SER A 338 1.77 -10.60 -6.26
CA SER A 338 2.35 -9.62 -7.19
C SER A 338 2.09 -8.18 -6.73
N PRO A 339 3.09 -7.30 -6.73
CA PRO A 339 2.94 -5.88 -6.36
C PRO A 339 2.23 -5.06 -7.44
N PHE A 340 2.25 -5.52 -8.68
CA PHE A 340 1.63 -4.83 -9.83
C PHE A 340 1.06 -5.87 -10.80
N ALA A 341 -0.26 -5.94 -10.89
CA ALA A 341 -0.96 -6.99 -11.63
C ALA A 341 -1.94 -6.41 -12.64
N PHE A 342 -2.08 -7.04 -13.82
CA PHE A 342 -3.16 -6.74 -14.75
C PHE A 342 -4.38 -7.59 -14.41
N THR A 343 -5.51 -6.94 -14.12
CA THR A 343 -6.75 -7.60 -13.66
C THR A 343 -7.92 -7.25 -14.60
N GLY A 344 -7.96 -7.92 -15.74
CA GLY A 344 -9.03 -7.84 -16.73
C GLY A 344 -8.94 -6.64 -17.67
N ASN A 345 -9.03 -5.43 -17.21
CA ASN A 345 -8.99 -4.20 -18.02
C ASN A 345 -8.30 -3.01 -17.32
N LYS A 346 -7.49 -3.29 -16.32
CA LYS A 346 -6.78 -2.31 -15.51
C LYS A 346 -5.54 -2.92 -14.89
N PHE A 347 -4.61 -2.09 -14.46
CA PHE A 347 -3.52 -2.49 -13.59
C PHE A 347 -3.88 -2.21 -12.13
N GLU A 348 -3.50 -3.10 -11.25
CA GLU A 348 -3.69 -2.99 -9.82
C GLU A 348 -2.32 -2.82 -9.15
N PHE A 349 -2.07 -1.63 -8.59
CA PHE A 349 -0.87 -1.34 -7.82
C PHE A 349 -1.14 -1.63 -6.35
N ARG A 350 -0.72 -2.81 -5.87
CA ARG A 350 -1.05 -3.38 -4.56
C ARG A 350 -0.15 -2.94 -3.42
N ALA A 351 1.00 -2.37 -3.75
CA ALA A 351 2.04 -2.06 -2.77
C ALA A 351 1.83 -0.75 -2.01
N VAL A 352 0.81 0.03 -2.35
CA VAL A 352 0.49 1.30 -1.67
C VAL A 352 0.00 1.03 -0.25
N GLY A 353 0.49 1.81 0.72
CA GLY A 353 0.14 1.65 2.13
C GLY A 353 -1.26 2.16 2.48
N SER A 354 -1.93 1.49 3.41
CA SER A 354 -3.28 1.84 3.88
C SER A 354 -3.38 3.25 4.47
N LYS A 355 -2.37 3.72 5.19
CA LYS A 355 -2.32 5.05 5.79
C LYS A 355 -1.96 6.14 4.80
N GLN A 356 -1.24 5.79 3.72
CA GLN A 356 -0.72 6.73 2.73
C GLN A 356 -1.84 7.31 1.85
N SER A 357 -1.73 8.58 1.45
CA SER A 357 -2.53 9.11 0.34
C SER A 357 -2.13 8.42 -0.96
N PRO A 358 -3.08 7.99 -1.82
CA PRO A 358 -2.75 7.41 -3.11
C PRO A 358 -2.26 8.43 -4.13
N SER A 359 -2.30 9.74 -3.82
CA SER A 359 -1.90 10.82 -4.71
C SER A 359 -0.47 10.66 -5.22
N PHE A 360 0.51 10.49 -4.32
CA PHE A 360 1.92 10.41 -4.70
C PHE A 360 2.26 9.14 -5.50
N PRO A 361 1.83 7.93 -5.09
CA PRO A 361 2.02 6.72 -5.90
C PRO A 361 1.43 6.81 -7.30
N VAL A 362 0.21 7.35 -7.44
CA VAL A 362 -0.44 7.52 -8.75
C VAL A 362 0.27 8.59 -9.58
N THR A 363 0.73 9.67 -8.98
CA THR A 363 1.53 10.71 -9.65
C THR A 363 2.78 10.13 -10.30
N LEU A 364 3.55 9.32 -9.56
CA LEU A 364 4.79 8.73 -10.09
C LEU A 364 4.52 7.63 -11.11
N LEU A 365 3.44 6.86 -10.96
CA LEU A 365 3.00 5.90 -11.98
C LEU A 365 2.61 6.63 -13.27
N ASN A 366 1.79 7.68 -13.20
CA ASN A 366 1.43 8.49 -14.35
C ASN A 366 2.67 9.07 -15.06
N ALA A 367 3.64 9.57 -14.28
CA ALA A 367 4.89 10.11 -14.83
C ALA A 367 5.70 9.05 -15.59
N ALA A 368 5.86 7.87 -14.99
CA ALA A 368 6.57 6.76 -15.59
C ALA A 368 5.89 6.29 -16.90
N VAL A 369 4.56 6.16 -16.88
CA VAL A 369 3.78 5.77 -18.07
C VAL A 369 3.84 6.86 -19.14
N THR A 370 3.75 8.14 -18.76
CA THR A 370 3.89 9.26 -19.69
C THR A 370 5.23 9.24 -20.42
N ALA A 371 6.33 8.99 -19.70
CA ALA A 371 7.66 8.87 -20.31
C ALA A 371 7.72 7.71 -21.31
N ALA A 372 7.16 6.56 -20.96
CA ALA A 372 7.09 5.39 -21.85
C ALA A 372 6.22 5.66 -23.09
N LEU A 373 5.05 6.29 -22.93
CA LEU A 373 4.18 6.68 -24.04
C LEU A 373 4.89 7.62 -25.03
N ASN A 374 5.61 8.61 -24.51
CA ASN A 374 6.37 9.52 -25.36
C ASN A 374 7.51 8.82 -26.11
N GLU A 375 8.24 7.90 -25.46
CA GLU A 375 9.29 7.11 -26.12
C GLU A 375 8.70 6.24 -27.22
N ILE A 376 7.60 5.54 -26.94
CA ILE A 376 6.89 4.69 -27.91
C ILE A 376 6.33 5.52 -29.06
N ALA A 377 5.75 6.69 -28.79
CA ALA A 377 5.24 7.57 -29.83
C ALA A 377 6.36 8.05 -30.77
N ASN A 378 7.53 8.41 -30.22
CA ASN A 378 8.68 8.81 -31.02
C ASN A 378 9.17 7.67 -31.94
N GLU A 379 9.22 6.44 -31.44
CA GLU A 379 9.60 5.28 -32.28
C GLU A 379 8.53 4.97 -33.33
N LEU A 380 7.25 5.07 -32.98
CA LEU A 380 6.16 4.84 -33.92
C LEU A 380 6.14 5.89 -35.04
N GLU A 381 6.42 7.17 -34.73
CA GLU A 381 6.56 8.23 -35.73
C GLU A 381 7.69 7.95 -36.72
N LYS A 382 8.83 7.47 -36.26
CA LYS A 382 9.96 7.09 -37.13
C LYS A 382 9.59 5.96 -38.07
N ILE A 383 8.92 4.89 -37.56
CA ILE A 383 8.53 3.73 -38.34
C ILE A 383 7.39 4.07 -39.30
N LYS A 384 6.42 4.87 -38.88
CA LYS A 384 5.33 5.36 -39.73
C LYS A 384 5.83 6.15 -40.92
N GLY A 385 6.89 6.94 -40.75
CA GLY A 385 7.42 7.81 -41.80
C GLY A 385 6.35 8.80 -42.30
N ASP A 386 6.26 8.94 -43.61
CA ASP A 386 5.34 9.88 -44.29
C ASP A 386 3.87 9.43 -44.34
N LYS A 387 3.54 8.24 -43.84
CA LYS A 387 2.14 7.79 -43.78
C LYS A 387 1.31 8.71 -42.86
N THR A 388 0.04 8.92 -43.18
CA THR A 388 -0.88 9.71 -42.35
C THR A 388 -1.02 9.08 -40.96
N PHE A 389 -1.27 7.76 -40.91
CA PHE A 389 -1.39 6.98 -39.69
C PHE A 389 -0.49 5.76 -39.75
N ALA A 390 -0.10 5.26 -38.58
CA ALA A 390 0.63 4.01 -38.47
C ALA A 390 -0.29 2.84 -38.82
N SER A 391 0.23 1.91 -39.62
CA SER A 391 -0.44 0.64 -39.91
C SER A 391 -0.36 -0.31 -38.71
N LEU A 392 -1.18 -1.36 -38.72
CA LEU A 392 -1.10 -2.41 -37.69
C LEU A 392 0.31 -3.02 -37.61
N GLU A 393 0.97 -3.24 -38.76
CA GLU A 393 2.33 -3.80 -38.78
C GLU A 393 3.37 -2.83 -38.20
N ASP A 394 3.22 -1.52 -38.43
CA ASP A 394 4.07 -0.50 -37.80
C ASP A 394 3.93 -0.57 -36.28
N VAL A 395 2.68 -0.67 -35.79
CA VAL A 395 2.37 -0.82 -34.37
C VAL A 395 2.96 -2.10 -33.80
N LEU A 396 2.75 -3.25 -34.46
CA LEU A 396 3.27 -4.52 -33.99
C LEU A 396 4.80 -4.55 -33.97
N THR A 397 5.45 -3.83 -34.88
CA THR A 397 6.92 -3.70 -34.91
C THR A 397 7.40 -2.96 -33.65
N VAL A 398 6.77 -1.85 -33.28
CA VAL A 398 7.09 -1.13 -32.05
C VAL A 398 6.77 -1.97 -30.83
N VAL A 399 5.60 -2.59 -30.78
CA VAL A 399 5.18 -3.43 -29.66
C VAL A 399 6.19 -4.57 -29.42
N ARG A 400 6.63 -5.27 -30.47
CA ARG A 400 7.67 -6.33 -30.37
C ARG A 400 8.98 -5.82 -29.77
N MET A 401 9.41 -4.61 -30.14
CA MET A 401 10.62 -3.99 -29.56
C MET A 401 10.48 -3.81 -28.04
N TYR A 402 9.34 -3.32 -27.59
CA TYR A 402 9.11 -3.02 -26.16
C TYR A 402 8.77 -4.28 -25.35
N ILE A 403 8.15 -5.30 -25.95
CA ILE A 403 8.00 -6.64 -25.35
C ILE A 403 9.38 -7.20 -24.96
N LYS A 404 10.34 -7.16 -25.91
CA LYS A 404 11.71 -7.66 -25.67
C LYS A 404 12.42 -6.87 -24.58
N LYS A 405 12.33 -5.53 -24.61
CA LYS A 405 12.96 -4.65 -23.62
C LYS A 405 12.42 -4.90 -22.20
N SER A 406 11.11 -5.08 -22.05
CA SER A 406 10.43 -5.20 -20.76
C SER A 406 10.21 -6.63 -20.28
N LYS A 407 10.67 -7.64 -21.04
CA LYS A 407 10.50 -9.06 -20.68
C LYS A 407 10.99 -9.42 -19.26
N PRO A 408 12.11 -8.86 -18.76
CA PRO A 408 12.61 -9.20 -17.43
C PRO A 408 11.66 -8.89 -16.27
N ILE A 409 10.77 -7.89 -16.41
CA ILE A 409 9.88 -7.45 -15.31
C ILE A 409 8.67 -8.37 -15.12
N ARG A 410 8.34 -9.22 -16.13
CA ARG A 410 7.18 -10.11 -16.07
C ARG A 410 7.49 -11.30 -15.18
N PHE A 411 6.63 -11.56 -14.19
CA PHE A 411 6.77 -12.68 -13.29
C PHE A 411 5.40 -13.22 -12.87
N GLU A 412 5.21 -14.53 -13.05
CA GLU A 412 3.93 -15.22 -12.84
C GLU A 412 3.97 -16.13 -11.60
N GLY A 413 5.11 -16.22 -10.92
CA GLY A 413 5.32 -17.11 -9.77
C GLY A 413 5.03 -16.46 -8.41
N ASP A 414 5.43 -17.13 -7.36
CA ASP A 414 5.32 -16.64 -5.99
C ASP A 414 6.36 -15.55 -5.69
N ASN A 415 5.88 -14.32 -5.53
CA ASN A 415 6.75 -13.16 -5.23
C ASN A 415 7.34 -13.18 -3.80
N TYR A 416 6.87 -14.07 -2.91
CA TYR A 416 7.43 -14.18 -1.55
C TYR A 416 8.60 -15.15 -1.48
N SER A 417 8.83 -15.94 -2.52
CA SER A 417 9.88 -16.96 -2.52
C SER A 417 11.28 -16.36 -2.55
N GLN A 418 12.23 -17.01 -1.89
CA GLN A 418 13.65 -16.62 -1.94
C GLN A 418 14.23 -16.79 -3.35
N GLU A 419 13.75 -17.79 -4.09
CA GLU A 419 14.11 -18.03 -5.48
C GLU A 419 13.77 -16.83 -6.37
N TRP A 420 12.64 -16.14 -6.09
CA TRP A 420 12.30 -14.91 -6.80
C TRP A 420 13.28 -13.78 -6.50
N VAL A 421 13.71 -13.60 -5.26
CA VAL A 421 14.70 -12.57 -4.92
C VAL A 421 16.00 -12.77 -5.71
N GLU A 422 16.47 -14.01 -5.81
CA GLU A 422 17.67 -14.36 -6.58
C GLU A 422 17.47 -14.19 -8.09
N GLU A 423 16.30 -14.58 -8.60
CA GLU A 423 15.95 -14.43 -10.00
C GLU A 423 15.81 -12.95 -10.41
N ALA A 424 15.19 -12.13 -9.58
CA ALA A 424 15.06 -10.70 -9.79
C ALA A 424 16.44 -10.02 -9.87
N ALA A 425 17.38 -10.41 -9.01
CA ALA A 425 18.75 -9.94 -9.06
C ALA A 425 19.46 -10.33 -10.38
N ARG A 426 19.29 -11.57 -10.85
CA ARG A 426 19.83 -12.01 -12.14
C ARG A 426 19.24 -11.24 -13.31
N ARG A 427 17.97 -10.83 -13.22
CA ARG A 427 17.29 -10.01 -14.23
C ARG A 427 17.62 -8.53 -14.15
N GLY A 428 18.39 -8.10 -13.14
CA GLY A 428 18.74 -6.70 -12.89
C GLY A 428 17.58 -5.86 -12.35
N ILE A 429 16.59 -6.50 -11.71
CA ILE A 429 15.46 -5.83 -11.05
C ILE A 429 15.87 -5.49 -9.62
N PRO A 430 15.79 -4.21 -9.19
CA PRO A 430 16.24 -3.82 -7.87
C PRO A 430 15.33 -4.36 -6.77
N ASN A 431 15.92 -4.81 -5.67
CA ASN A 431 15.25 -5.12 -4.43
C ASN A 431 15.63 -4.08 -3.37
N ILE A 432 14.78 -3.06 -3.20
CA ILE A 432 15.04 -1.96 -2.27
C ILE A 432 14.24 -2.21 -0.99
N THR A 433 14.92 -2.61 0.07
CA THR A 433 14.29 -3.09 1.31
C THR A 433 14.00 -1.98 2.31
N SER A 434 14.82 -0.90 2.34
CA SER A 434 14.66 0.19 3.30
C SER A 434 14.04 1.45 2.68
N CYS A 435 13.36 2.24 3.52
CA CYS A 435 12.81 3.54 3.10
C CYS A 435 13.90 4.57 2.76
N PRO A 436 14.97 4.77 3.56
CA PRO A 436 16.03 5.71 3.21
C PRO A 436 16.68 5.42 1.86
N GLU A 437 16.89 4.15 1.53
CA GLU A 437 17.41 3.75 0.22
C GLU A 437 16.40 4.03 -0.90
N ALA A 438 15.12 3.74 -0.67
CA ALA A 438 14.06 4.00 -1.64
C ALA A 438 13.91 5.51 -1.94
N PHE A 439 13.98 6.37 -0.93
CA PHE A 439 13.88 7.81 -1.13
C PHE A 439 14.97 8.37 -2.05
N LYS A 440 16.18 7.81 -2.02
CA LYS A 440 17.28 8.21 -2.92
C LYS A 440 16.93 8.06 -4.39
N MET A 441 16.03 7.13 -4.73
CA MET A 441 15.61 6.89 -6.10
C MET A 441 14.86 8.08 -6.73
N MET A 442 14.28 8.97 -5.91
CA MET A 442 13.66 10.21 -6.43
C MET A 442 14.70 11.18 -7.02
N LEU A 443 15.92 11.18 -6.50
CA LEU A 443 17.03 12.03 -6.94
C LEU A 443 18.02 11.29 -7.87
N ASP A 444 17.76 10.01 -8.19
CA ASP A 444 18.53 9.32 -9.23
C ASP A 444 18.48 10.15 -10.54
N PRO A 445 19.60 10.36 -11.23
CA PRO A 445 19.66 11.23 -12.39
C PRO A 445 18.64 10.89 -13.48
N VAL A 446 18.34 9.60 -13.69
CA VAL A 446 17.34 9.16 -14.68
C VAL A 446 15.93 9.58 -14.23
N HIS A 447 15.60 9.33 -12.97
CA HIS A 447 14.28 9.65 -12.41
C HIS A 447 14.09 11.17 -12.24
N GLN A 448 15.10 11.86 -11.75
CA GLN A 448 15.07 13.32 -11.65
C GLN A 448 14.80 13.96 -13.02
N LYS A 449 15.54 13.55 -14.06
CA LYS A 449 15.34 14.06 -15.42
C LYS A 449 13.92 13.81 -15.94
N ILE A 450 13.34 12.64 -15.65
CA ILE A 450 11.96 12.36 -16.04
C ILE A 450 11.00 13.32 -15.34
N LEU A 451 11.13 13.44 -14.03
CA LEU A 451 10.17 14.19 -13.21
C LEU A 451 10.26 15.71 -13.37
N THR A 452 11.41 16.24 -13.84
CA THR A 452 11.66 17.69 -13.92
C THR A 452 11.82 18.23 -15.34
N GLU A 453 12.16 17.37 -16.32
CA GLU A 453 12.44 17.79 -17.70
C GLU A 453 11.54 17.08 -18.73
N THR A 454 11.51 15.75 -18.74
CA THR A 454 10.80 14.97 -19.76
C THR A 454 9.28 15.00 -19.53
N VAL A 455 8.88 14.87 -18.28
CA VAL A 455 7.50 14.95 -17.79
C VAL A 455 7.49 15.91 -16.61
N PRO A 456 7.50 17.24 -16.83
CA PRO A 456 7.78 18.23 -15.79
C PRO A 456 6.63 18.34 -14.77
N ILE A 457 6.56 17.38 -13.86
CA ILE A 457 5.59 17.32 -12.76
C ILE A 457 6.10 18.13 -11.57
N PHE A 458 7.42 18.11 -11.36
CA PHE A 458 8.09 18.85 -10.30
C PHE A 458 9.14 19.81 -10.87
N THR A 459 9.33 20.91 -10.19
CA THR A 459 10.59 21.65 -10.30
C THR A 459 11.68 20.92 -9.49
N VAL A 460 12.95 21.21 -9.78
CA VAL A 460 14.06 20.64 -9.01
C VAL A 460 13.95 20.94 -7.50
N PRO A 461 13.64 22.20 -7.09
CA PRO A 461 13.41 22.50 -5.67
C PRO A 461 12.23 21.75 -5.05
N GLU A 462 11.12 21.58 -5.78
CA GLU A 462 9.97 20.80 -5.30
C GLU A 462 10.35 19.33 -5.03
N LEU A 463 11.11 18.70 -5.92
CA LEU A 463 11.55 17.32 -5.79
C LEU A 463 12.54 17.14 -4.63
N GLN A 464 13.51 18.04 -4.52
CA GLN A 464 14.47 18.06 -3.41
C GLN A 464 13.77 18.26 -2.05
N SER A 465 12.80 19.15 -1.99
CA SER A 465 11.99 19.37 -0.78
C SER A 465 11.25 18.10 -0.37
N ARG A 466 10.62 17.38 -1.30
CA ARG A 466 9.93 16.12 -1.01
C ARG A 466 10.88 15.04 -0.50
N TYR A 467 12.05 14.90 -1.11
CA TYR A 467 13.09 14.00 -0.64
C TYR A 467 13.49 14.30 0.82
N HIS A 468 13.71 15.58 1.12
CA HIS A 468 14.03 16.01 2.48
C HIS A 468 12.90 15.70 3.47
N ILE A 469 11.66 16.05 3.11
CA ILE A 469 10.47 15.82 3.95
C ILE A 469 10.23 14.34 4.22
N GLN A 470 10.42 13.46 3.24
CA GLN A 470 10.26 12.02 3.44
C GLN A 470 11.29 11.46 4.44
N ASN A 471 12.55 11.87 4.33
CA ASN A 471 13.58 11.48 5.30
C ASN A 471 13.27 12.05 6.71
N GLU A 472 12.90 13.33 6.80
CA GLU A 472 12.55 13.96 8.07
C GLU A 472 11.35 13.27 8.74
N LYS A 473 10.31 12.96 7.97
CA LYS A 473 9.13 12.25 8.45
C LYS A 473 9.50 10.85 8.96
N TYR A 474 10.32 10.11 8.23
CA TYR A 474 10.79 8.78 8.62
C TYR A 474 11.54 8.82 9.96
N VAL A 475 12.48 9.75 10.12
CA VAL A 475 13.21 9.95 11.38
C VAL A 475 12.25 10.26 12.54
N LYS A 476 11.32 11.20 12.34
CA LYS A 476 10.37 11.58 13.39
C LYS A 476 9.43 10.45 13.78
N ASP A 477 8.94 9.67 12.82
CA ASP A 477 8.09 8.52 13.10
C ASP A 477 8.82 7.49 13.98
N LEU A 478 10.07 7.13 13.65
CA LEU A 478 10.88 6.17 14.43
C LEU A 478 11.29 6.71 15.81
N LEU A 479 11.56 8.01 15.92
CA LEU A 479 11.82 8.64 17.23
C LEU A 479 10.58 8.61 18.14
N ILE A 480 9.37 8.83 17.58
CA ILE A 480 8.10 8.71 18.31
C ILE A 480 7.90 7.28 18.79
N GLU A 481 8.11 6.30 17.93
CA GLU A 481 7.97 4.88 18.28
C GLU A 481 8.99 4.46 19.35
N GLY A 482 10.26 4.80 19.18
CA GLY A 482 11.31 4.51 20.14
C GLY A 482 11.07 5.12 21.53
N ASN A 483 10.64 6.39 21.56
CA ASN A 483 10.29 7.04 22.82
C ASN A 483 9.03 6.43 23.48
N THR A 484 8.04 6.01 22.67
CA THR A 484 6.84 5.33 23.16
C THR A 484 7.21 3.97 23.75
N LEU A 485 8.04 3.18 23.06
CA LEU A 485 8.50 1.88 23.56
C LEU A 485 9.29 2.02 24.87
N LYS A 486 10.19 2.99 24.94
CA LYS A 486 10.92 3.33 26.19
C LYS A 486 9.97 3.59 27.36
N GLY A 487 8.90 4.35 27.12
CA GLY A 487 7.84 4.60 28.10
C GLY A 487 7.10 3.34 28.53
N LEU A 488 6.72 2.49 27.55
CA LEU A 488 6.05 1.19 27.80
C LEU A 488 6.90 0.28 28.68
N ILE A 489 8.19 0.15 28.37
CA ILE A 489 9.11 -0.69 29.15
C ILE A 489 9.16 -0.22 30.59
N SER A 490 9.31 1.08 30.82
CA SER A 490 9.54 1.64 32.16
C SER A 490 8.28 1.68 33.02
N GLN A 491 7.10 1.91 32.42
CA GLN A 491 5.88 2.22 33.18
C GLN A 491 4.89 1.05 33.22
N TYR A 492 5.01 0.09 32.29
CA TYR A 492 4.06 -1.01 32.16
C TYR A 492 4.76 -2.38 32.24
N ILE A 493 5.73 -2.66 31.36
CA ILE A 493 6.30 -4.00 31.15
C ILE A 493 7.13 -4.45 32.35
N ILE A 494 8.16 -3.66 32.73
CA ILE A 494 9.05 -4.01 33.85
C ILE A 494 8.29 -4.04 35.20
N PRO A 495 7.41 -3.10 35.53
CA PRO A 495 6.59 -3.18 36.75
C PRO A 495 5.72 -4.44 36.81
N SER A 496 5.01 -4.78 35.73
CA SER A 496 4.19 -6.00 35.67
C SER A 496 5.02 -7.28 35.93
N ALA A 497 6.20 -7.36 35.34
CA ALA A 497 7.10 -8.48 35.52
C ALA A 497 7.62 -8.57 36.98
N PHE A 498 7.93 -7.44 37.62
CA PHE A 498 8.42 -7.41 38.98
C PHE A 498 7.34 -7.79 39.99
N GLU A 499 6.08 -7.37 39.78
CA GLU A 499 4.95 -7.77 40.64
C GLU A 499 4.72 -9.28 40.59
N TYR A 500 4.70 -9.88 39.39
CA TYR A 500 4.56 -11.32 39.26
C TYR A 500 5.76 -12.08 39.82
N ARG A 501 6.96 -11.59 39.55
CA ARG A 501 8.20 -12.17 40.12
C ARG A 501 8.18 -12.17 41.64
N LYS A 502 7.65 -11.14 42.28
CA LYS A 502 7.48 -11.06 43.74
C LYS A 502 6.54 -12.16 44.23
N GLU A 503 5.37 -12.37 43.61
CA GLU A 503 4.42 -13.41 43.99
C GLU A 503 5.05 -14.82 43.92
N ILE A 504 5.81 -15.09 42.86
CA ILE A 504 6.50 -16.38 42.71
C ILE A 504 7.57 -16.55 43.80
N ALA A 505 8.34 -15.52 44.11
CA ALA A 505 9.35 -15.56 45.17
C ALA A 505 8.72 -15.83 46.54
N GLU A 506 7.58 -15.20 46.85
CA GLU A 506 6.83 -15.42 48.10
C GLU A 506 6.28 -16.88 48.16
N SER A 507 5.85 -17.44 47.03
CA SER A 507 5.45 -18.85 46.94
C SER A 507 6.62 -19.77 47.30
N LEU A 508 7.79 -19.59 46.70
CA LEU A 508 8.99 -20.39 46.96
C LEU A 508 9.44 -20.30 48.43
N VAL A 509 9.38 -19.13 49.03
CA VAL A 509 9.70 -18.92 50.46
C VAL A 509 8.72 -19.72 51.34
N SER A 510 7.42 -19.70 51.00
CA SER A 510 6.39 -20.41 51.74
C SER A 510 6.55 -21.92 51.64
N LEU A 511 6.84 -22.45 50.44
CA LEU A 511 7.09 -23.87 50.19
C LEU A 511 8.33 -24.36 50.97
N ASN A 512 9.41 -23.61 50.95
CA ASN A 512 10.62 -23.90 51.69
C ASN A 512 10.38 -23.90 53.24
N ALA A 513 9.55 -22.98 53.73
CA ALA A 513 9.18 -22.96 55.14
C ALA A 513 8.36 -24.17 55.61
N LEU A 514 7.67 -24.82 54.65
CA LEU A 514 6.96 -26.11 54.89
C LEU A 514 7.89 -27.34 54.81
N GLY A 515 9.18 -27.15 54.55
CA GLY A 515 10.16 -28.21 54.40
C GLY A 515 10.14 -28.92 53.03
N MET A 516 9.50 -28.30 52.04
CA MET A 516 9.48 -28.84 50.68
C MET A 516 10.80 -28.48 49.96
N ASP A 517 11.31 -29.37 49.13
CA ASP A 517 12.46 -29.08 48.28
C ASP A 517 12.03 -28.16 47.13
N VAL A 518 12.53 -26.91 47.13
CA VAL A 518 12.27 -25.92 46.12
C VAL A 518 13.34 -25.88 45.03
N SER A 519 14.37 -26.69 45.12
CA SER A 519 15.49 -26.67 44.15
C SER A 519 15.05 -27.05 42.73
N SER A 520 14.05 -27.96 42.62
CA SER A 520 13.47 -28.43 41.36
C SER A 520 12.02 -27.91 41.14
N ALA A 521 11.55 -26.96 41.95
CA ALA A 521 10.21 -26.43 41.82
C ALA A 521 10.03 -25.66 40.50
N PRO A 522 8.92 -25.87 39.75
CA PRO A 522 8.68 -25.17 38.49
C PRO A 522 8.69 -23.63 38.63
N GLU A 523 8.21 -23.13 39.78
CA GLU A 523 8.23 -21.71 40.11
C GLU A 523 9.62 -21.10 40.04
N LYS A 524 10.66 -21.86 40.41
CA LYS A 524 12.05 -21.38 40.33
C LYS A 524 12.49 -21.12 38.90
N ALA A 525 12.16 -22.03 37.97
CA ALA A 525 12.48 -21.84 36.55
C ALA A 525 11.78 -20.61 35.96
N VAL A 526 10.52 -20.38 36.32
CA VAL A 526 9.76 -19.19 35.88
C VAL A 526 10.38 -17.90 36.48
N LEU A 527 10.75 -17.91 37.76
CA LEU A 527 11.39 -16.79 38.44
C LEU A 527 12.71 -16.39 37.78
N GLU A 528 13.56 -17.39 37.47
CA GLU A 528 14.84 -17.21 36.80
C GLU A 528 14.63 -16.64 35.39
N ARG A 529 13.68 -17.22 34.61
CA ARG A 529 13.40 -16.76 33.24
C ARG A 529 12.90 -15.32 33.19
N ILE A 530 11.98 -14.93 34.10
CA ILE A 530 11.54 -13.51 34.20
C ILE A 530 12.74 -12.61 34.52
N GLY A 531 13.65 -13.06 35.42
CA GLY A 531 14.88 -12.34 35.75
C GLY A 531 15.80 -12.10 34.56
N GLU A 532 16.03 -13.13 33.75
CA GLU A 532 16.83 -13.06 32.53
C GLU A 532 16.22 -12.09 31.51
N LEU A 533 14.92 -12.25 31.22
CA LEU A 533 14.20 -11.42 30.24
C LEU A 533 14.19 -9.95 30.66
N THR A 534 13.87 -9.65 31.93
CA THR A 534 13.86 -8.26 32.42
C THR A 534 15.23 -7.62 32.42
N THR A 535 16.29 -8.39 32.70
CA THR A 535 17.68 -7.92 32.61
C THR A 535 18.02 -7.55 31.16
N LYS A 536 17.68 -8.43 30.20
CA LYS A 536 17.97 -8.20 28.80
C LYS A 536 17.17 -7.01 28.23
N ILE A 537 15.87 -6.93 28.57
CA ILE A 537 15.02 -5.80 28.18
C ILE A 537 15.57 -4.48 28.71
N THR A 538 16.04 -4.45 29.96
CA THR A 538 16.61 -3.25 30.59
C THR A 538 17.91 -2.82 29.88
N GLN A 539 18.77 -3.77 29.52
CA GLN A 539 19.99 -3.51 28.75
C GLN A 539 19.66 -2.91 27.38
N LEU A 540 18.78 -3.56 26.62
CA LEU A 540 18.38 -3.10 25.29
C LEU A 540 17.64 -1.74 25.33
N LYS A 541 16.90 -1.45 26.42
CA LYS A 541 16.34 -0.12 26.63
C LYS A 541 17.43 0.95 26.69
N GLY A 542 18.55 0.67 27.37
CA GLY A 542 19.71 1.56 27.38
C GLY A 542 20.34 1.76 26.00
N ASP A 543 20.39 0.71 25.19
CA ASP A 543 20.87 0.80 23.81
C ASP A 543 19.91 1.61 22.93
N LEU A 544 18.58 1.45 23.12
CA LEU A 544 17.57 2.26 22.46
C LEU A 544 17.69 3.76 22.83
N GLU A 545 17.95 4.08 24.09
CA GLU A 545 18.15 5.46 24.54
C GLU A 545 19.35 6.12 23.89
N LYS A 546 20.45 5.37 23.72
CA LYS A 546 21.65 5.84 23.00
C LYS A 546 21.35 6.08 21.53
N ALA A 547 20.72 5.12 20.84
CA ALA A 547 20.36 5.25 19.44
C ALA A 547 19.43 6.46 19.20
N ILE A 548 18.43 6.68 20.06
CA ILE A 548 17.55 7.86 20.00
C ILE A 548 18.35 9.16 20.15
N ALA A 549 19.29 9.23 21.09
CA ALA A 549 20.13 10.42 21.30
C ALA A 549 20.99 10.70 20.06
N GLU A 550 21.71 9.69 19.55
CA GLU A 550 22.57 9.82 18.37
C GLU A 550 21.81 10.27 17.12
N VAL A 551 20.65 9.71 16.87
CA VAL A 551 19.78 10.12 15.74
C VAL A 551 19.30 11.55 15.92
N SER A 552 18.90 11.93 17.14
CA SER A 552 18.39 13.28 17.45
C SER A 552 19.46 14.37 17.31
N GLU A 553 20.73 14.05 17.56
CA GLU A 553 21.87 14.96 17.44
C GLU A 553 22.42 15.04 16.00
N THR A 554 22.07 14.10 15.13
CA THR A 554 22.55 14.05 13.75
C THR A 554 21.90 15.16 12.91
N GLN A 555 22.68 16.14 12.44
CA GLN A 555 22.19 17.30 11.69
C GLN A 555 21.82 16.96 10.23
N ASP A 556 22.52 16.02 9.61
CA ASP A 556 22.20 15.55 8.27
C ASP A 556 20.99 14.59 8.35
N ILE A 557 19.87 15.02 7.78
CA ILE A 557 18.61 14.28 7.84
C ILE A 557 18.66 12.93 7.11
N VAL A 558 19.46 12.82 6.06
CA VAL A 558 19.64 11.56 5.30
C VAL A 558 20.40 10.56 6.13
N LEU A 559 21.51 11.00 6.73
CA LEU A 559 22.29 10.17 7.66
C LEU A 559 21.47 9.81 8.91
N ALA A 560 20.66 10.74 9.41
CA ALA A 560 19.76 10.47 10.53
C ALA A 560 18.72 9.39 10.18
N ALA A 561 18.18 9.39 8.95
CA ALA A 561 17.23 8.38 8.49
C ALA A 561 17.90 6.99 8.37
N GLU A 562 19.12 6.91 7.85
CA GLU A 562 19.89 5.66 7.77
C GLU A 562 20.19 5.10 9.18
N LYS A 563 20.65 5.95 10.10
CA LYS A 563 20.87 5.55 11.50
C LYS A 563 19.59 5.08 12.17
N ALA A 564 18.47 5.82 11.99
CA ALA A 564 17.19 5.44 12.56
C ALA A 564 16.74 4.05 12.08
N HIS A 565 16.95 3.74 10.80
CA HIS A 565 16.66 2.41 10.25
C HIS A 565 17.54 1.32 10.87
N HIS A 566 18.86 1.52 10.89
CA HIS A 566 19.81 0.48 11.30
C HIS A 566 19.93 0.30 12.80
N GLU A 567 19.67 1.33 13.59
CA GLU A 567 19.90 1.34 15.03
C GLU A 567 18.57 1.32 15.80
N ILE A 568 17.68 2.31 15.59
CA ILE A 568 16.42 2.38 16.37
C ILE A 568 15.50 1.20 16.03
N LEU A 569 15.23 0.98 14.74
CA LEU A 569 14.29 -0.05 14.32
C LEU A 569 14.75 -1.45 14.72
N LYS A 570 16.04 -1.74 14.56
CA LYS A 570 16.63 -3.03 14.94
C LYS A 570 16.54 -3.29 16.45
N VAL A 571 16.93 -2.31 17.27
CA VAL A 571 16.86 -2.47 18.74
C VAL A 571 15.41 -2.61 19.22
N MET A 572 14.47 -1.90 18.59
CA MET A 572 13.04 -2.06 18.90
C MET A 572 12.53 -3.47 18.58
N ASP A 573 12.94 -4.06 17.46
CA ASP A 573 12.59 -5.45 17.11
C ASP A 573 13.20 -6.47 18.06
N ASP A 574 14.44 -6.27 18.48
CA ASP A 574 15.10 -7.12 19.48
C ASP A 574 14.37 -7.05 20.84
N ILE A 575 14.03 -5.84 21.31
CA ILE A 575 13.23 -5.65 22.54
C ILE A 575 11.90 -6.38 22.43
N ARG A 576 11.20 -6.24 21.30
CA ARG A 576 9.90 -6.88 21.08
C ARG A 576 9.99 -8.39 21.27
N GLY A 577 11.03 -9.04 20.74
CA GLY A 577 11.21 -10.49 20.91
C GLY A 577 11.20 -10.93 22.37
N TYR A 578 11.92 -10.23 23.23
CA TYR A 578 11.98 -10.53 24.67
C TYR A 578 10.71 -10.15 25.43
N VAL A 579 10.05 -9.07 25.05
CA VAL A 579 8.80 -8.61 25.69
C VAL A 579 7.64 -9.54 25.30
N ASP A 580 7.56 -9.96 24.04
CA ASP A 580 6.52 -10.89 23.57
C ASP A 580 6.63 -12.26 24.26
N GLU A 581 7.86 -12.74 24.58
CA GLU A 581 8.06 -13.92 25.42
C GLU A 581 7.63 -13.67 26.87
N LEU A 582 8.00 -12.51 27.42
CA LEU A 582 7.61 -12.13 28.80
C LEU A 582 6.08 -12.05 28.97
N GLU A 583 5.35 -11.55 27.96
CA GLU A 583 3.89 -11.50 27.94
C GLU A 583 3.25 -12.90 28.09
N GLN A 584 3.89 -13.93 27.53
CA GLN A 584 3.39 -15.30 27.63
C GLN A 584 3.64 -15.96 28.99
N ILE A 585 4.60 -15.43 29.77
CA ILE A 585 4.99 -15.99 31.06
C ILE A 585 4.29 -15.27 32.22
N VAL A 586 4.16 -13.94 32.15
CA VAL A 586 3.54 -13.14 33.20
C VAL A 586 2.05 -13.41 33.27
N ALA A 587 1.53 -13.73 34.46
CA ALA A 587 0.12 -13.99 34.65
C ALA A 587 -0.75 -12.78 34.27
N ASP A 588 -1.89 -13.04 33.61
CA ASP A 588 -2.78 -12.01 33.04
C ASP A 588 -3.16 -10.91 34.03
N LYS A 589 -3.41 -11.26 35.29
CA LYS A 589 -3.76 -10.27 36.33
C LYS A 589 -2.69 -9.20 36.59
N TYR A 590 -1.43 -9.48 36.21
CA TYR A 590 -0.31 -8.53 36.33
C TYR A 590 0.04 -7.85 35.02
N TRP A 591 -0.36 -8.42 33.85
CA TRP A 591 -0.07 -7.84 32.55
C TRP A 591 -1.04 -6.72 32.23
N SER A 592 -0.57 -5.48 32.32
CA SER A 592 -1.41 -4.28 32.25
C SER A 592 -1.78 -3.82 30.83
N LEU A 593 -1.13 -4.36 29.81
CA LEU A 593 -1.39 -4.02 28.41
C LEU A 593 -2.38 -5.00 27.77
N PRO A 594 -3.53 -4.54 27.23
CA PRO A 594 -4.45 -5.43 26.50
C PRO A 594 -3.75 -6.19 25.39
N LYS A 595 -3.99 -7.50 25.32
CA LYS A 595 -3.45 -8.39 24.28
C LYS A 595 -4.23 -8.24 22.98
N TYR A 596 -3.66 -8.67 21.87
CA TYR A 596 -4.32 -8.59 20.56
C TYR A 596 -5.71 -9.25 20.58
N SER A 597 -5.82 -10.44 21.13
CA SER A 597 -7.10 -11.16 21.24
C SER A 597 -8.18 -10.42 22.03
N GLU A 598 -7.81 -9.58 23.00
CA GLU A 598 -8.75 -8.81 23.81
C GLU A 598 -9.24 -7.54 23.08
N LEU A 599 -8.48 -7.03 22.12
CA LEU A 599 -8.85 -5.85 21.34
C LEU A 599 -9.96 -6.15 20.31
N LEU A 600 -10.19 -7.42 20.01
CA LEU A 600 -11.22 -7.90 19.09
C LEU A 600 -12.61 -7.96 19.75
N PHE A 601 -13.64 -8.23 18.96
CA PHE A 601 -15.05 -8.31 19.37
C PHE A 601 -15.76 -9.50 18.71
#